data_680345b536b0fde1d6ae8ac4c3db5ea9
#
_entry.id   680345b536b0fde1d6ae8ac4c3db5ea9
#
_cell.length_a   1.000
_cell.length_b   1.000
_cell.length_c   1.000
_cell.angle_alpha   90.00
_cell.angle_beta   90.00
_cell.angle_gamma   90.00
#
_symmetry.space_group_name_H-M   'P 1'
#
loop_
_entity.id
_entity.type
_entity.pdbx_description
1 polymer ?
#
loop_
_entity_poly.entity_id
_entity_poly.type
_entity_poly.pdbx_seq_one_letter_code
_entity_poly.pdbx_strand_id
1 'polypeptide(L)'
;MEDVKSTVLKLITTYGSKLILAIVALIIGCIVVKLLNKAVRKALDRTKLDDAVKHILAGVIKILLYAVLVIAVVSILGVPMTSVVAILASCGLAVGLAMQGALGNLAGGLMILIFKPFRIGDYIEATGAEGIVKDISIFYTTVMTLDNKKISVPNGDLMNANVVNYSSEETRRIDQEYKITNDSDLEDVKAVLLEAVTGTQGVLEDPAPFARLTGVDDDTYLFTVRAWCRTPEYWNVYFDVIENCSKALREHGIDDPEERIAVRLVKEDE
;
A
#
# COMPACT_ATOMS: atom_id res chain seq x y z
N MET A 1 77.03 4.06 -2.55
CA MET A 1 76.51 5.22 -1.80
C MET A 1 75.76 6.20 -2.69
N GLU A 2 76.16 6.40 -3.94
CA GLU A 2 75.43 7.26 -4.93
C GLU A 2 74.09 6.72 -5.34
N ASP A 3 73.98 5.43 -5.53
CA ASP A 3 72.73 4.80 -5.87
C ASP A 3 71.60 4.91 -4.83
N VAL A 4 72.00 4.83 -3.54
CA VAL A 4 71.10 5.00 -2.42
C VAL A 4 70.64 6.47 -2.30
N LYS A 5 71.56 7.44 -2.49
CA LYS A 5 71.18 8.86 -2.54
C LYS A 5 70.25 9.21 -3.71
N SER A 6 70.47 8.66 -4.89
CA SER A 6 69.67 8.92 -6.06
C SER A 6 68.25 8.29 -5.91
N THR A 7 68.18 7.10 -5.32
CA THR A 7 66.91 6.43 -5.02
C THR A 7 66.13 7.16 -3.94
N VAL A 8 66.78 7.61 -2.88
CA VAL A 8 66.12 8.40 -1.84
C VAL A 8 65.65 9.75 -2.36
N LEU A 9 66.46 10.46 -3.19
CA LEU A 9 66.05 11.70 -3.82
C LEU A 9 64.83 11.50 -4.75
N LYS A 10 64.81 10.46 -5.56
CA LYS A 10 63.64 10.09 -6.42
C LYS A 10 62.41 9.79 -5.59
N LEU A 11 62.55 9.05 -4.51
CA LEU A 11 61.47 8.77 -3.58
C LEU A 11 60.92 10.07 -2.95
N ILE A 12 61.78 10.95 -2.45
CA ILE A 12 61.36 12.22 -1.86
C ILE A 12 60.72 13.15 -2.88
N THR A 13 61.24 13.26 -4.11
CA THR A 13 60.62 14.13 -5.13
C THR A 13 59.30 13.58 -5.68
N THR A 14 59.17 12.27 -5.83
CA THR A 14 57.96 11.65 -6.39
C THR A 14 56.84 11.50 -5.34
N TYR A 15 57.19 11.06 -4.14
CA TYR A 15 56.21 10.86 -3.08
C TYR A 15 56.00 12.07 -2.17
N GLY A 16 57.06 12.92 -2.00
CA GLY A 16 56.96 14.14 -1.19
C GLY A 16 56.01 15.17 -1.74
N SER A 17 55.96 15.35 -3.07
CA SER A 17 55.01 16.24 -3.72
C SER A 17 53.58 15.77 -3.56
N LYS A 18 53.36 14.44 -3.71
CA LYS A 18 52.02 13.84 -3.51
C LYS A 18 51.56 13.93 -2.06
N LEU A 19 52.48 13.75 -1.10
CA LEU A 19 52.18 13.85 0.31
C LEU A 19 51.79 15.28 0.70
N ILE A 20 52.52 16.29 0.22
CA ILE A 20 52.20 17.70 0.44
C ILE A 20 50.82 18.04 -0.14
N LEU A 21 50.58 17.63 -1.39
CA LEU A 21 49.26 17.81 -2.03
C LEU A 21 48.13 17.12 -1.27
N ALA A 22 48.33 15.90 -0.77
CA ALA A 22 47.37 15.16 0.01
C ALA A 22 47.05 15.87 1.36
N ILE A 23 48.08 16.41 2.03
CA ILE A 23 47.91 17.18 3.28
C ILE A 23 47.13 18.47 3.00
N VAL A 24 47.49 19.21 1.95
CA VAL A 24 46.78 20.43 1.56
C VAL A 24 45.32 20.11 1.20
N ALA A 25 45.11 19.08 0.41
CA ALA A 25 43.75 18.61 0.05
C ALA A 25 42.95 18.19 1.30
N LEU A 26 43.59 17.53 2.27
CA LEU A 26 42.93 17.13 3.51
C LEU A 26 42.53 18.37 4.34
N ILE A 27 43.38 19.35 4.48
CA ILE A 27 43.11 20.58 5.23
C ILE A 27 41.99 21.37 4.57
N ILE A 28 42.09 21.62 3.27
CA ILE A 28 41.04 22.32 2.49
C ILE A 28 39.74 21.53 2.51
N GLY A 29 39.80 20.22 2.29
CA GLY A 29 38.66 19.34 2.31
C GLY A 29 37.95 19.31 3.67
N CYS A 30 38.68 19.28 4.77
CA CYS A 30 38.10 19.39 6.12
C CYS A 30 37.35 20.72 6.33
N ILE A 31 37.91 21.82 5.80
CA ILE A 31 37.25 23.14 5.87
C ILE A 31 35.99 23.12 5.04
N VAL A 32 36.04 22.60 3.82
CA VAL A 32 34.86 22.50 2.93
C VAL A 32 33.78 21.59 3.55
N VAL A 33 34.15 20.43 4.10
CA VAL A 33 33.20 19.52 4.78
C VAL A 33 32.56 20.22 5.99
N LYS A 34 33.31 20.97 6.78
CA LYS A 34 32.74 21.75 7.90
C LYS A 34 31.78 22.82 7.43
N LEU A 35 32.07 23.55 6.35
CA LEU A 35 31.20 24.57 5.77
C LEU A 35 29.92 23.95 5.21
N LEU A 36 30.05 22.86 4.45
CA LEU A 36 28.91 22.14 3.90
C LEU A 36 28.02 21.56 5.02
N ASN A 37 28.62 20.94 6.04
CA ASN A 37 27.85 20.40 7.16
C ASN A 37 27.14 21.51 7.96
N LYS A 38 27.73 22.70 8.09
CA LYS A 38 27.07 23.87 8.70
C LYS A 38 25.90 24.36 7.84
N ALA A 39 26.07 24.39 6.52
CA ALA A 39 24.99 24.75 5.58
C ALA A 39 23.86 23.76 5.62
N VAL A 40 24.12 22.43 5.62
CA VAL A 40 23.15 21.36 5.75
C VAL A 40 22.36 21.48 7.05
N ARG A 41 23.05 21.65 8.20
CA ARG A 41 22.38 21.85 9.49
C ARG A 41 21.44 23.06 9.46
N LYS A 42 21.94 24.19 8.95
CA LYS A 42 21.11 25.41 8.82
C LYS A 42 19.90 25.23 7.90
N ALA A 43 20.03 24.41 6.85
CA ALA A 43 18.92 24.08 5.98
C ALA A 43 17.90 23.16 6.69
N LEU A 44 18.37 22.14 7.42
CA LEU A 44 17.53 21.24 8.21
C LEU A 44 16.80 21.96 9.35
N ASP A 45 17.45 22.95 10.01
CA ASP A 45 16.84 23.74 11.08
C ASP A 45 15.62 24.57 10.60
N ARG A 46 15.56 24.87 9.29
CA ARG A 46 14.42 25.57 8.68
C ARG A 46 13.24 24.65 8.37
N THR A 47 13.42 23.34 8.46
CA THR A 47 12.36 22.36 8.23
C THR A 47 11.58 22.09 9.51
N LYS A 48 10.33 21.63 9.35
CA LYS A 48 9.47 21.20 10.47
C LYS A 48 9.72 19.76 10.92
N LEU A 49 10.89 19.19 10.57
CA LEU A 49 11.26 17.84 10.96
C LEU A 49 11.56 17.78 12.46
N ASP A 50 11.34 16.61 13.04
CA ASP A 50 11.76 16.32 14.41
C ASP A 50 13.29 16.45 14.58
N ASP A 51 13.73 16.93 15.73
CA ASP A 51 15.16 17.18 15.98
C ASP A 51 15.99 15.89 15.95
N ALA A 52 15.43 14.75 16.32
CA ALA A 52 16.08 13.45 16.19
C ALA A 52 16.35 13.11 14.72
N VAL A 53 15.38 13.35 13.82
CA VAL A 53 15.52 13.13 12.37
C VAL A 53 16.56 14.06 11.78
N LYS A 54 16.54 15.35 12.14
CA LYS A 54 17.57 16.33 11.71
C LYS A 54 18.97 15.88 12.08
N HIS A 55 19.13 15.37 13.31
CA HIS A 55 20.43 14.92 13.81
C HIS A 55 20.94 13.70 13.04
N ILE A 56 20.09 12.71 12.78
CA ILE A 56 20.42 11.51 12.00
C ILE A 56 20.79 11.89 10.56
N LEU A 57 19.99 12.71 9.88
CA LEU A 57 20.26 13.15 8.51
C LEU A 57 21.59 13.92 8.40
N ALA A 58 21.81 14.86 9.32
CA ALA A 58 23.07 15.60 9.35
C ALA A 58 24.28 14.68 9.61
N GLY A 59 24.11 13.64 10.44
CA GLY A 59 25.11 12.62 10.72
C GLY A 59 25.47 11.79 9.47
N VAL A 60 24.45 11.28 8.77
CA VAL A 60 24.63 10.50 7.53
C VAL A 60 25.32 11.33 6.45
N ILE A 61 24.85 12.57 6.20
CA ILE A 61 25.47 13.45 5.21
C ILE A 61 26.93 13.75 5.58
N LYS A 62 27.20 13.99 6.86
CA LYS A 62 28.57 14.20 7.34
C LYS A 62 29.49 13.01 7.06
N ILE A 63 29.05 11.79 7.32
CA ILE A 63 29.78 10.54 7.03
C ILE A 63 30.07 10.45 5.54
N LEU A 64 29.10 10.68 4.67
CA LEU A 64 29.25 10.65 3.21
C LEU A 64 30.28 11.69 2.73
N LEU A 65 30.24 12.92 3.25
CA LEU A 65 31.17 13.97 2.89
C LEU A 65 32.62 13.60 3.29
N TYR A 66 32.83 13.02 4.49
CA TYR A 66 34.14 12.55 4.92
C TYR A 66 34.59 11.34 4.08
N ALA A 67 33.71 10.43 3.69
CA ALA A 67 34.05 9.31 2.81
C ALA A 67 34.59 9.82 1.46
N VAL A 68 33.92 10.80 0.85
CA VAL A 68 34.36 11.43 -0.40
C VAL A 68 35.75 12.12 -0.19
N LEU A 69 35.95 12.81 0.92
CA LEU A 69 37.24 13.45 1.23
C LEU A 69 38.37 12.43 1.35
N VAL A 70 38.12 11.31 2.06
CA VAL A 70 39.12 10.24 2.22
C VAL A 70 39.48 9.64 0.85
N ILE A 71 38.48 9.39 0.00
CA ILE A 71 38.71 8.87 -1.37
C ILE A 71 39.58 9.82 -2.17
N ALA A 72 39.27 11.13 -2.13
CA ALA A 72 40.03 12.14 -2.84
C ALA A 72 41.52 12.19 -2.37
N VAL A 73 41.74 12.16 -1.05
CA VAL A 73 43.10 12.17 -0.47
C VAL A 73 43.87 10.89 -0.83
N VAL A 74 43.24 9.72 -0.74
CA VAL A 74 43.83 8.42 -1.09
C VAL A 74 44.22 8.38 -2.58
N SER A 75 43.36 8.96 -3.44
CA SER A 75 43.61 9.07 -4.90
C SER A 75 44.89 9.94 -5.18
N ILE A 76 45.06 11.05 -4.47
CA ILE A 76 46.24 11.93 -4.60
C ILE A 76 47.52 11.18 -4.21
N LEU A 77 47.45 10.31 -3.22
CA LEU A 77 48.61 9.49 -2.77
C LEU A 77 49.00 8.42 -3.82
N GLY A 78 48.15 8.21 -4.86
CA GLY A 78 48.45 7.29 -5.94
C GLY A 78 48.03 5.83 -5.65
N VAL A 79 47.15 5.61 -4.66
CA VAL A 79 46.59 4.27 -4.42
C VAL A 79 45.66 3.91 -5.57
N PRO A 80 45.71 2.68 -6.13
CA PRO A 80 44.79 2.25 -7.17
C PRO A 80 43.36 2.34 -6.71
N MET A 81 42.57 3.22 -7.34
CA MET A 81 41.18 3.48 -6.93
C MET A 81 40.25 2.30 -7.19
N THR A 82 40.66 1.37 -8.04
CA THR A 82 39.86 0.17 -8.38
C THR A 82 39.45 -0.62 -7.13
N SER A 83 40.40 -0.85 -6.20
CA SER A 83 40.14 -1.57 -4.94
C SER A 83 39.23 -0.78 -4.00
N VAL A 84 39.44 0.54 -3.93
CA VAL A 84 38.62 1.43 -3.08
C VAL A 84 37.17 1.48 -3.59
N VAL A 85 37.01 1.62 -4.92
CA VAL A 85 35.69 1.59 -5.56
C VAL A 85 35.01 0.24 -5.35
N ALA A 86 35.75 -0.88 -5.46
CA ALA A 86 35.18 -2.21 -5.23
C ALA A 86 34.66 -2.37 -3.79
N ILE A 87 35.43 -1.90 -2.79
CA ILE A 87 35.01 -1.92 -1.37
C ILE A 87 33.76 -1.05 -1.16
N LEU A 88 33.75 0.16 -1.72
CA LEU A 88 32.61 1.06 -1.58
C LEU A 88 31.35 0.52 -2.28
N ALA A 89 31.52 -0.08 -3.46
CA ALA A 89 30.41 -0.73 -4.15
C ALA A 89 29.82 -1.89 -3.34
N SER A 90 30.68 -2.71 -2.73
CA SER A 90 30.27 -3.80 -1.85
C SER A 90 29.53 -3.30 -0.61
N CYS A 91 30.06 -2.25 0.04
CA CYS A 91 29.39 -1.60 1.18
C CYS A 91 28.07 -0.97 0.77
N GLY A 92 28.04 -0.29 -0.39
CA GLY A 92 26.81 0.32 -0.92
C GLY A 92 25.73 -0.72 -1.23
N LEU A 93 26.14 -1.86 -1.82
CA LEU A 93 25.23 -2.98 -2.05
C LEU A 93 24.67 -3.55 -0.74
N ALA A 94 25.53 -3.76 0.26
CA ALA A 94 25.10 -4.27 1.55
C ALA A 94 24.09 -3.32 2.23
N VAL A 95 24.35 -2.02 2.23
CA VAL A 95 23.42 -1.01 2.77
C VAL A 95 22.13 -0.95 1.94
N GLY A 96 22.23 -1.01 0.61
CA GLY A 96 21.05 -1.02 -0.28
C GLY A 96 20.14 -2.21 -0.01
N LEU A 97 20.72 -3.41 0.14
CA LEU A 97 19.96 -4.63 0.51
C LEU A 97 19.34 -4.51 1.90
N ALA A 98 20.08 -3.99 2.88
CA ALA A 98 19.54 -3.78 4.24
C ALA A 98 18.39 -2.77 4.27
N MET A 99 18.37 -1.79 3.37
CA MET A 99 17.33 -0.76 3.28
C MET A 99 16.27 -1.01 2.21
N GLN A 100 16.29 -2.17 1.54
CA GLN A 100 15.42 -2.48 0.42
C GLN A 100 13.93 -2.26 0.75
N GLY A 101 13.46 -2.71 1.92
CA GLY A 101 12.08 -2.53 2.33
C GLY A 101 11.70 -1.05 2.55
N ALA A 102 12.59 -0.27 3.17
CA ALA A 102 12.35 1.16 3.38
C ALA A 102 12.31 1.94 2.04
N LEU A 103 13.24 1.64 1.13
CA LEU A 103 13.25 2.23 -0.22
C LEU A 103 12.03 1.81 -1.02
N GLY A 104 11.57 0.55 -0.91
CA GLY A 104 10.35 0.06 -1.52
C GLY A 104 9.12 0.83 -1.04
N ASN A 105 9.00 1.07 0.26
CA ASN A 105 7.91 1.85 0.83
C ASN A 105 7.94 3.32 0.42
N LEU A 106 9.13 3.92 0.35
CA LEU A 106 9.30 5.29 -0.14
C LEU A 106 8.85 5.41 -1.62
N ALA A 107 9.32 4.49 -2.46
CA ALA A 107 8.92 4.43 -3.87
C ALA A 107 7.40 4.19 -4.00
N GLY A 108 6.84 3.25 -3.23
CA GLY A 108 5.40 2.98 -3.17
C GLY A 108 4.59 4.23 -2.80
N GLY A 109 5.00 4.95 -1.76
CA GLY A 109 4.33 6.18 -1.34
C GLY A 109 4.35 7.27 -2.43
N LEU A 110 5.50 7.44 -3.10
CA LEU A 110 5.61 8.38 -4.22
C LEU A 110 4.69 7.97 -5.39
N MET A 111 4.65 6.67 -5.72
CA MET A 111 3.80 6.15 -6.79
C MET A 111 2.31 6.33 -6.46
N ILE A 112 1.89 6.07 -5.22
CA ILE A 112 0.51 6.31 -4.76
C ILE A 112 0.14 7.80 -4.94
N LEU A 113 1.02 8.71 -4.55
CA LEU A 113 0.77 10.16 -4.67
C LEU A 113 0.72 10.66 -6.11
N ILE A 114 1.49 10.05 -7.03
CA ILE A 114 1.52 10.42 -8.45
C ILE A 114 0.34 9.82 -9.20
N PHE A 115 0.14 8.50 -9.13
CA PHE A 115 -0.87 7.80 -9.92
C PHE A 115 -2.25 7.79 -9.27
N LYS A 116 -2.32 7.98 -7.94
CA LYS A 116 -3.56 8.09 -7.16
C LYS A 116 -4.54 6.93 -7.43
N PRO A 117 -4.12 5.65 -7.27
CA PRO A 117 -5.04 4.53 -7.38
C PRO A 117 -6.18 4.62 -6.36
N PHE A 118 -5.94 5.31 -5.27
CA PHE A 118 -6.92 5.73 -4.28
C PHE A 118 -6.53 7.09 -3.69
N ARG A 119 -7.44 7.75 -3.02
CA ARG A 119 -7.27 9.07 -2.40
C ARG A 119 -7.62 9.02 -0.92
N ILE A 120 -7.21 10.04 -0.18
CA ILE A 120 -7.67 10.23 1.20
C ILE A 120 -9.18 10.43 1.17
N GLY A 121 -9.90 9.64 1.99
CA GLY A 121 -11.35 9.59 2.02
C GLY A 121 -11.96 8.38 1.30
N ASP A 122 -11.23 7.72 0.40
CA ASP A 122 -11.73 6.53 -0.27
C ASP A 122 -11.82 5.34 0.70
N TYR A 123 -12.84 4.51 0.51
CA TYR A 123 -12.97 3.20 1.17
C TYR A 123 -12.29 2.16 0.29
N ILE A 124 -11.27 1.54 0.82
CA ILE A 124 -10.45 0.55 0.11
C ILE A 124 -10.32 -0.76 0.87
N GLU A 125 -10.05 -1.83 0.12
CA GLU A 125 -9.62 -3.11 0.64
C GLU A 125 -8.30 -3.51 -0.05
N ALA A 126 -7.27 -3.79 0.74
CA ALA A 126 -5.96 -4.23 0.25
C ALA A 126 -5.16 -4.89 1.38
N THR A 127 -4.37 -5.91 1.06
CA THR A 127 -3.43 -6.55 2.01
C THR A 127 -4.05 -7.01 3.34
N GLY A 128 -5.34 -7.37 3.33
CA GLY A 128 -6.10 -7.73 4.54
C GLY A 128 -6.51 -6.54 5.41
N ALA A 129 -6.30 -5.31 4.94
CA ALA A 129 -6.82 -4.10 5.55
C ALA A 129 -8.02 -3.60 4.74
N GLU A 130 -9.12 -3.28 5.44
CA GLU A 130 -10.33 -2.73 4.86
C GLU A 130 -10.77 -1.50 5.66
N GLY A 131 -11.07 -0.40 4.96
CA GLY A 131 -11.53 0.83 5.59
C GLY A 131 -11.27 2.11 4.80
N ILE A 132 -11.46 3.25 5.44
CA ILE A 132 -11.29 4.57 4.85
C ILE A 132 -9.85 5.02 4.94
N VAL A 133 -9.27 5.44 3.83
CA VAL A 133 -7.92 6.04 3.77
C VAL A 133 -7.93 7.38 4.52
N LYS A 134 -7.22 7.44 5.64
CA LYS A 134 -7.16 8.62 6.50
C LYS A 134 -5.98 9.53 6.19
N ASP A 135 -4.83 8.92 5.85
CA ASP A 135 -3.58 9.63 5.57
C ASP A 135 -2.66 8.80 4.69
N ILE A 136 -1.90 9.47 3.83
CA ILE A 136 -0.87 8.86 2.99
C ILE A 136 0.46 9.52 3.34
N SER A 137 1.23 8.86 4.19
CA SER A 137 2.57 9.31 4.60
C SER A 137 3.64 8.75 3.66
N ILE A 138 4.91 9.15 3.86
CA ILE A 138 6.03 8.77 2.99
C ILE A 138 6.22 7.25 2.90
N PHE A 139 6.07 6.52 4.02
CA PHE A 139 6.34 5.08 4.10
C PHE A 139 5.09 4.23 4.30
N TYR A 140 4.02 4.81 4.84
CA TYR A 140 2.80 4.12 5.26
C TYR A 140 1.57 4.89 4.84
N THR A 141 0.53 4.16 4.47
CA THR A 141 -0.83 4.67 4.34
C THR A 141 -1.63 4.24 5.57
N THR A 142 -2.35 5.18 6.17
CA THR A 142 -3.23 4.92 7.31
C THR A 142 -4.64 4.66 6.82
N VAL A 143 -5.17 3.48 7.15
CA VAL A 143 -6.56 3.07 6.89
C VAL A 143 -7.30 3.02 8.23
N MET A 144 -8.51 3.55 8.28
CA MET A 144 -9.40 3.51 9.42
C MET A 144 -10.55 2.56 9.14
N THR A 145 -10.68 1.50 9.92
CA THR A 145 -11.79 0.54 9.79
C THR A 145 -13.12 1.17 10.24
N LEU A 146 -14.24 0.55 9.85
CA LEU A 146 -15.58 1.03 10.24
C LEU A 146 -15.81 0.98 11.76
N ASP A 147 -15.15 0.08 12.47
CA ASP A 147 -15.14 0.00 13.94
C ASP A 147 -14.06 0.88 14.60
N ASN A 148 -13.54 1.87 13.84
CA ASN A 148 -12.63 2.92 14.29
C ASN A 148 -11.25 2.43 14.74
N LYS A 149 -10.74 1.34 14.16
CA LYS A 149 -9.37 0.87 14.35
C LYS A 149 -8.45 1.49 13.31
N LYS A 150 -7.25 1.88 13.72
CA LYS A 150 -6.22 2.41 12.84
C LYS A 150 -5.30 1.29 12.36
N ILE A 151 -5.23 1.08 11.06
CA ILE A 151 -4.31 0.17 10.39
C ILE A 151 -3.27 1.01 9.64
N SER A 152 -1.98 0.75 9.88
CA SER A 152 -0.88 1.36 9.12
C SER A 152 -0.32 0.33 8.16
N VAL A 153 -0.54 0.54 6.87
CA VAL A 153 -0.11 -0.38 5.80
C VAL A 153 1.12 0.19 5.10
N PRO A 154 2.21 -0.58 4.95
CA PRO A 154 3.38 -0.14 4.19
C PRO A 154 3.01 0.20 2.75
N ASN A 155 3.48 1.33 2.23
CA ASN A 155 3.13 1.78 0.89
C ASN A 155 3.61 0.83 -0.21
N GLY A 156 4.75 0.16 0.01
CA GLY A 156 5.27 -0.84 -0.92
C GLY A 156 4.33 -2.04 -1.07
N ASP A 157 3.71 -2.47 0.02
CA ASP A 157 2.76 -3.58 0.01
C ASP A 157 1.49 -3.19 -0.77
N LEU A 158 0.97 -1.97 -0.56
CA LEU A 158 -0.19 -1.46 -1.30
C LEU A 158 0.07 -1.34 -2.80
N MET A 159 1.27 -0.92 -3.19
CA MET A 159 1.63 -0.80 -4.61
C MET A 159 1.83 -2.15 -5.31
N ASN A 160 2.15 -3.19 -4.56
CA ASN A 160 2.36 -4.53 -5.09
C ASN A 160 1.13 -5.43 -4.97
N ALA A 161 0.08 -4.99 -4.25
CA ALA A 161 -1.16 -5.72 -4.05
C ALA A 161 -2.27 -5.29 -5.01
N ASN A 162 -3.29 -6.15 -5.13
CA ASN A 162 -4.56 -5.73 -5.69
C ASN A 162 -5.25 -4.82 -4.67
N VAL A 163 -5.62 -3.62 -5.10
CA VAL A 163 -6.40 -2.68 -4.31
C VAL A 163 -7.81 -2.62 -4.88
N VAL A 164 -8.79 -2.97 -4.06
CA VAL A 164 -10.20 -2.76 -4.38
C VAL A 164 -10.58 -1.38 -3.84
N ASN A 165 -10.92 -0.45 -4.72
CA ASN A 165 -11.39 0.87 -4.36
C ASN A 165 -12.90 0.95 -4.56
N TYR A 166 -13.63 0.96 -3.46
CA TYR A 166 -15.09 1.01 -3.46
C TYR A 166 -15.67 2.41 -3.68
N SER A 167 -14.81 3.45 -3.67
CA SER A 167 -15.21 4.86 -3.79
C SER A 167 -14.84 5.50 -5.14
N SER A 168 -14.15 4.76 -6.01
CA SER A 168 -13.66 5.31 -7.30
C SER A 168 -14.78 5.59 -8.29
N GLU A 169 -15.83 4.75 -8.27
CA GLU A 169 -16.96 4.83 -9.20
C GLU A 169 -18.16 5.53 -8.54
N GLU A 170 -18.94 6.24 -9.35
CA GLU A 170 -20.12 6.98 -8.88
C GLU A 170 -21.25 6.06 -8.41
N THR A 171 -21.30 4.86 -8.98
CA THR A 171 -22.37 3.88 -8.70
C THR A 171 -21.79 2.53 -8.30
N ARG A 172 -22.52 1.81 -7.44
CA ARG A 172 -22.19 0.45 -7.03
C ARG A 172 -23.40 -0.46 -7.22
N ARG A 173 -23.11 -1.74 -7.50
CA ARG A 173 -24.14 -2.77 -7.60
C ARG A 173 -24.29 -3.47 -6.26
N ILE A 174 -25.54 -3.65 -5.87
CA ILE A 174 -25.99 -4.47 -4.76
C ILE A 174 -26.37 -5.83 -5.34
N ASP A 175 -25.84 -6.90 -4.79
CA ASP A 175 -26.20 -8.28 -5.13
C ASP A 175 -26.75 -8.94 -3.86
N GLN A 176 -27.97 -9.46 -3.93
CA GLN A 176 -28.65 -10.18 -2.85
C GLN A 176 -29.17 -11.53 -3.34
N GLU A 177 -29.10 -12.53 -2.48
CA GLU A 177 -29.57 -13.87 -2.78
C GLU A 177 -30.69 -14.26 -1.81
N TYR A 178 -31.79 -14.77 -2.37
CA TYR A 178 -32.95 -15.24 -1.62
C TYR A 178 -33.16 -16.71 -1.93
N LYS A 179 -33.22 -17.54 -0.87
CA LYS A 179 -33.60 -18.95 -0.98
C LYS A 179 -35.09 -19.09 -0.76
N ILE A 180 -35.76 -19.69 -1.68
CA ILE A 180 -37.24 -19.85 -1.70
C ILE A 180 -37.53 -21.33 -1.83
N THR A 181 -38.63 -21.81 -1.22
CA THR A 181 -39.07 -23.20 -1.38
C THR A 181 -39.46 -23.48 -2.84
N ASN A 182 -39.22 -24.70 -3.31
CA ASN A 182 -39.54 -25.11 -4.69
C ASN A 182 -41.05 -25.26 -4.96
N ASP A 183 -41.89 -25.13 -3.93
CA ASP A 183 -43.35 -25.14 -4.06
C ASP A 183 -43.94 -23.80 -4.57
N SER A 184 -43.10 -22.73 -4.60
CA SER A 184 -43.53 -21.39 -5.02
C SER A 184 -43.51 -21.24 -6.54
N ASP A 185 -44.46 -20.46 -7.09
CA ASP A 185 -44.47 -20.12 -8.51
C ASP A 185 -43.29 -19.18 -8.85
N LEU A 186 -42.51 -19.57 -9.84
CA LEU A 186 -41.28 -18.86 -10.21
C LEU A 186 -41.52 -17.44 -10.75
N GLU A 187 -42.62 -17.26 -11.51
CA GLU A 187 -42.94 -15.94 -12.10
C GLU A 187 -43.52 -15.01 -11.04
N ASP A 188 -44.29 -15.54 -10.07
CA ASP A 188 -44.79 -14.76 -8.94
C ASP A 188 -43.62 -14.27 -8.04
N VAL A 189 -42.72 -15.17 -7.64
CA VAL A 189 -41.53 -14.80 -6.85
C VAL A 189 -40.68 -13.73 -7.55
N LYS A 190 -40.46 -13.89 -8.84
CA LYS A 190 -39.69 -12.94 -9.65
C LYS A 190 -40.39 -11.57 -9.73
N ALA A 191 -41.71 -11.56 -9.93
CA ALA A 191 -42.50 -10.32 -10.00
C ALA A 191 -42.48 -9.57 -8.67
N VAL A 192 -42.67 -10.28 -7.53
CA VAL A 192 -42.63 -9.73 -6.18
C VAL A 192 -41.25 -9.13 -5.86
N LEU A 193 -40.18 -9.88 -6.13
CA LEU A 193 -38.82 -9.40 -5.90
C LEU A 193 -38.45 -8.19 -6.78
N LEU A 194 -38.88 -8.22 -8.05
CA LEU A 194 -38.61 -7.13 -8.99
C LEU A 194 -39.38 -5.87 -8.61
N GLU A 195 -40.63 -5.97 -8.19
CA GLU A 195 -41.43 -4.85 -7.71
C GLU A 195 -40.82 -4.23 -6.44
N ALA A 196 -40.49 -5.08 -5.47
CA ALA A 196 -39.90 -4.65 -4.20
C ALA A 196 -38.56 -3.89 -4.40
N VAL A 197 -37.66 -4.44 -5.23
CA VAL A 197 -36.36 -3.80 -5.48
C VAL A 197 -36.49 -2.51 -6.27
N THR A 198 -37.39 -2.47 -7.28
CA THR A 198 -37.63 -1.26 -8.08
C THR A 198 -38.29 -0.16 -7.27
N GLY A 199 -39.15 -0.50 -6.30
CA GLY A 199 -39.79 0.45 -5.39
C GLY A 199 -38.89 0.93 -4.25
N THR A 200 -37.68 0.38 -4.09
CA THR A 200 -36.77 0.77 -3.03
C THR A 200 -36.12 2.12 -3.34
N GLN A 201 -36.19 3.04 -2.39
CA GLN A 201 -35.62 4.38 -2.54
C GLN A 201 -34.08 4.33 -2.72
N GLY A 202 -33.54 5.05 -3.69
CA GLY A 202 -32.11 5.10 -3.97
C GLY A 202 -31.63 4.05 -4.98
N VAL A 203 -32.47 3.11 -5.36
CA VAL A 203 -32.22 2.20 -6.50
C VAL A 203 -32.35 2.99 -7.81
N LEU A 204 -31.37 2.82 -8.70
CA LEU A 204 -31.35 3.46 -10.00
C LEU A 204 -32.22 2.70 -11.01
N GLU A 205 -32.86 3.45 -11.91
CA GLU A 205 -33.65 2.86 -13.01
C GLU A 205 -32.74 2.35 -14.15
N ASP A 206 -31.58 2.94 -14.33
CA ASP A 206 -30.57 2.56 -15.32
C ASP A 206 -29.20 2.43 -14.65
N PRO A 207 -28.56 1.26 -14.67
CA PRO A 207 -29.07 -0.03 -15.21
C PRO A 207 -30.28 -0.56 -14.42
N ALA A 208 -31.26 -1.11 -15.14
CA ALA A 208 -32.50 -1.60 -14.56
C ALA A 208 -32.27 -2.70 -13.50
N PRO A 209 -33.03 -2.71 -12.40
CA PRO A 209 -32.99 -3.78 -11.42
C PRO A 209 -33.27 -5.15 -12.04
N PHE A 210 -32.73 -6.18 -11.44
CA PHE A 210 -32.74 -7.54 -11.93
C PHE A 210 -33.18 -8.49 -10.81
N ALA A 211 -34.15 -9.36 -11.11
CA ALA A 211 -34.54 -10.44 -10.22
C ALA A 211 -34.74 -11.70 -11.07
N ARG A 212 -33.92 -12.74 -10.84
CA ARG A 212 -34.04 -14.00 -11.60
C ARG A 212 -33.60 -15.19 -10.78
N LEU A 213 -34.14 -16.35 -11.16
CA LEU A 213 -33.64 -17.64 -10.71
C LEU A 213 -32.21 -17.86 -11.21
N THR A 214 -31.30 -18.13 -10.30
CA THR A 214 -29.87 -18.34 -10.60
C THR A 214 -29.34 -19.69 -10.16
N GLY A 215 -30.12 -20.44 -9.35
CA GLY A 215 -29.80 -21.78 -8.94
C GLY A 215 -31.05 -22.56 -8.54
N VAL A 216 -30.96 -23.87 -8.68
CA VAL A 216 -31.98 -24.85 -8.23
C VAL A 216 -31.24 -25.90 -7.44
N ASP A 217 -31.68 -26.14 -6.22
CA ASP A 217 -31.24 -27.23 -5.36
C ASP A 217 -32.43 -28.17 -5.10
N ASP A 218 -32.20 -29.31 -4.46
CA ASP A 218 -33.23 -30.37 -4.32
C ASP A 218 -34.57 -29.87 -3.78
N ASP A 219 -34.56 -28.97 -2.81
CA ASP A 219 -35.73 -28.43 -2.14
C ASP A 219 -35.86 -26.89 -2.23
N THR A 220 -34.96 -26.21 -2.97
CA THR A 220 -34.90 -24.74 -2.96
C THR A 220 -34.59 -24.13 -4.32
N TYR A 221 -35.20 -22.97 -4.56
CA TYR A 221 -34.85 -22.06 -5.63
C TYR A 221 -33.97 -20.94 -5.09
N LEU A 222 -32.88 -20.63 -5.77
CA LEU A 222 -32.01 -19.49 -5.47
C LEU A 222 -32.33 -18.35 -6.44
N PHE A 223 -32.87 -17.27 -5.92
CA PHE A 223 -33.10 -16.04 -6.67
C PHE A 223 -32.02 -15.02 -6.38
N THR A 224 -31.45 -14.43 -7.42
CA THR A 224 -30.51 -13.29 -7.29
C THR A 224 -31.24 -12.01 -7.68
N VAL A 225 -31.18 -11.04 -6.78
CA VAL A 225 -31.63 -9.67 -6.98
C VAL A 225 -30.41 -8.77 -7.13
N ARG A 226 -30.40 -7.97 -8.19
CA ARG A 226 -29.34 -6.98 -8.43
C ARG A 226 -29.93 -5.62 -8.62
N ALA A 227 -29.34 -4.63 -7.96
CA ALA A 227 -29.73 -3.24 -8.08
C ALA A 227 -28.48 -2.35 -8.11
N TRP A 228 -28.57 -1.21 -8.78
CA TRP A 228 -27.53 -0.20 -8.77
C TRP A 228 -27.98 0.98 -7.92
N CYS A 229 -27.05 1.57 -7.18
CA CYS A 229 -27.28 2.77 -6.38
C CYS A 229 -26.05 3.70 -6.45
N ARG A 230 -26.20 4.91 -5.96
CA ARG A 230 -25.06 5.83 -5.80
C ARG A 230 -24.12 5.32 -4.71
N THR A 231 -22.82 5.39 -4.96
CA THR A 231 -21.78 4.89 -4.04
C THR A 231 -21.90 5.42 -2.60
N PRO A 232 -22.18 6.73 -2.34
CA PRO A 232 -22.35 7.23 -0.97
C PRO A 232 -23.56 6.67 -0.23
N GLU A 233 -24.58 6.20 -0.96
CA GLU A 233 -25.82 5.69 -0.40
C GLU A 233 -25.84 4.16 -0.29
N TYR A 234 -24.74 3.50 -0.71
CA TYR A 234 -24.69 2.05 -0.87
C TYR A 234 -25.19 1.27 0.35
N TRP A 235 -24.73 1.57 1.54
CA TRP A 235 -25.13 0.80 2.73
C TRP A 235 -26.58 1.01 3.12
N ASN A 236 -27.11 2.21 2.96
CA ASN A 236 -28.54 2.48 3.24
C ASN A 236 -29.40 1.71 2.26
N VAL A 237 -29.15 1.87 0.95
CA VAL A 237 -29.91 1.17 -0.09
C VAL A 237 -29.74 -0.34 0.00
N TYR A 238 -28.55 -0.82 0.38
CA TYR A 238 -28.27 -2.25 0.59
C TYR A 238 -29.21 -2.87 1.65
N PHE A 239 -29.34 -2.22 2.80
CA PHE A 239 -30.22 -2.69 3.87
C PHE A 239 -31.69 -2.52 3.50
N ASP A 240 -32.07 -1.40 2.88
CA ASP A 240 -33.44 -1.14 2.43
C ASP A 240 -33.90 -2.19 1.40
N VAL A 241 -33.04 -2.61 0.48
CA VAL A 241 -33.32 -3.68 -0.50
C VAL A 241 -33.58 -5.01 0.24
N ILE A 242 -32.74 -5.38 1.21
CA ILE A 242 -32.92 -6.61 1.99
C ILE A 242 -34.28 -6.57 2.72
N GLU A 243 -34.56 -5.48 3.42
CA GLU A 243 -35.77 -5.35 4.23
C GLU A 243 -37.03 -5.36 3.36
N ASN A 244 -37.05 -4.58 2.26
CA ASN A 244 -38.21 -4.47 1.36
C ASN A 244 -38.48 -5.79 0.62
N CYS A 245 -37.44 -6.46 0.10
CA CYS A 245 -37.62 -7.75 -0.55
C CYS A 245 -38.09 -8.83 0.44
N SER A 246 -37.50 -8.90 1.65
CA SER A 246 -37.92 -9.85 2.67
C SER A 246 -39.35 -9.61 3.14
N LYS A 247 -39.76 -8.34 3.26
CA LYS A 247 -41.13 -7.97 3.60
C LYS A 247 -42.13 -8.36 2.48
N ALA A 248 -41.79 -8.03 1.24
CA ALA A 248 -42.65 -8.36 0.09
C ALA A 248 -42.87 -9.86 -0.05
N LEU A 249 -41.83 -10.68 0.11
CA LEU A 249 -41.93 -12.14 0.09
C LEU A 249 -42.92 -12.64 1.15
N ARG A 250 -42.81 -12.18 2.40
CA ARG A 250 -43.74 -12.57 3.48
C ARG A 250 -45.15 -12.10 3.24
N GLU A 251 -45.38 -10.89 2.73
CA GLU A 251 -46.73 -10.36 2.44
C GLU A 251 -47.45 -11.18 1.35
N HIS A 252 -46.70 -11.83 0.44
CA HIS A 252 -47.20 -12.68 -0.59
C HIS A 252 -47.23 -14.18 -0.21
N GLY A 253 -46.89 -14.50 1.06
CA GLY A 253 -46.90 -15.89 1.54
C GLY A 253 -45.82 -16.77 0.90
N ILE A 254 -44.73 -16.16 0.44
CA ILE A 254 -43.59 -16.86 -0.10
C ILE A 254 -42.61 -17.08 1.07
N ASP A 255 -42.50 -18.33 1.51
CA ASP A 255 -41.75 -18.68 2.70
C ASP A 255 -40.28 -19.03 2.38
N ASP A 256 -39.40 -18.76 3.35
CA ASP A 256 -38.04 -19.28 3.38
C ASP A 256 -38.08 -20.81 3.53
N PRO A 257 -37.13 -21.55 2.96
CA PRO A 257 -37.07 -22.99 3.11
C PRO A 257 -36.91 -23.39 4.58
N GLU A 258 -37.83 -24.19 5.12
CA GLU A 258 -37.69 -24.81 6.42
C GLU A 258 -36.56 -25.85 6.38
N GLU A 259 -35.72 -25.92 7.42
CA GLU A 259 -34.74 -27.01 7.58
C GLU A 259 -35.54 -28.35 7.75
N ARG A 260 -35.68 -29.11 6.68
CA ARG A 260 -36.32 -30.44 6.72
C ARG A 260 -35.28 -31.49 7.13
N ILE A 261 -35.42 -32.04 8.33
CA ILE A 261 -34.61 -33.20 8.77
C ILE A 261 -35.35 -34.47 8.35
N ALA A 262 -34.88 -35.15 7.29
CA ALA A 262 -35.39 -36.46 6.90
C ALA A 262 -34.92 -37.54 7.89
N VAL A 263 -35.76 -37.95 8.81
CA VAL A 263 -35.46 -39.06 9.73
C VAL A 263 -35.88 -40.38 9.09
N ARG A 264 -34.94 -41.18 8.61
CA ARG A 264 -35.18 -42.54 8.14
C ARG A 264 -35.16 -43.51 9.33
N LEU A 265 -36.33 -43.95 9.78
CA LEU A 265 -36.42 -45.00 10.78
C LEU A 265 -36.06 -46.35 10.10
N VAL A 266 -34.89 -46.89 10.44
CA VAL A 266 -34.51 -48.28 10.08
C VAL A 266 -35.09 -49.18 11.16
N LYS A 267 -36.08 -50.04 10.82
CA LYS A 267 -36.45 -51.17 11.69
C LYS A 267 -35.31 -52.17 11.65
N GLU A 268 -34.71 -52.41 12.76
CA GLU A 268 -33.90 -53.63 12.95
C GLU A 268 -34.87 -54.79 12.98
N ASP A 269 -34.80 -55.64 11.95
CA ASP A 269 -35.45 -56.96 11.97
C ASP A 269 -34.70 -57.86 12.94
N GLU A 270 -35.36 -58.34 14.02
CA GLU A 270 -34.88 -59.40 14.91
C GLU A 270 -34.71 -60.74 14.18
#